data_2f14222ad911ad36d4ee7966a938f597
#
_entry.id   2f14222ad911ad36d4ee7966a938f597
#
_cell.length_a   1.000
_cell.length_b   1.000
_cell.length_c   1.000
_cell.angle_alpha   90.00
_cell.angle_beta   90.00
_cell.angle_gamma   90.00
#
_symmetry.space_group_name_H-M   'P 1'
#
loop_
_entity.id
_entity.type
_entity.pdbx_description
1 polymer ?
#
loop_
_entity_poly.entity_id
_entity_poly.type
_entity_poly.pdbx_seq_one_letter_code
_entity_poly.pdbx_strand_id
1 'polypeptide(L)'
;ASKLAGLLEIPAIIRDTDDIDLLRDALLENLHRANLNALEEAAAYEQLLADFGCTQEELARRIGRSRPQVTNTLRLLRLPATVQRRVAAGVLSAGHARALLSLASPEAMDALAQRIVAEGLSVRSVEELILLGDGDGNKRERRARAPKPRADSVADLIDEVQRRLGEVLDT
;
A
#
# COMPACT_ATOMS: atom_id res chain seq x y z
N ALA A 1 36.24 16.48 9.95
CA ALA A 1 36.94 15.20 9.80
C ALA A 1 38.38 15.42 9.27
N SER A 2 38.60 16.06 8.12
CA SER A 2 39.91 16.22 7.47
C SER A 2 40.92 17.00 8.31
N LYS A 3 40.50 18.07 9.01
CA LYS A 3 41.37 18.80 9.98
C LYS A 3 41.81 17.94 11.17
N LEU A 4 40.92 17.07 11.65
CA LEU A 4 41.23 16.15 12.74
C LEU A 4 42.20 15.02 12.30
N ALA A 5 42.20 14.70 11.01
CA ALA A 5 43.12 13.74 10.40
C ALA A 5 44.50 14.35 10.02
N GLY A 6 44.73 15.65 10.31
CA GLY A 6 45.99 16.33 10.04
C GLY A 6 46.24 16.66 8.55
N LEU A 7 45.20 16.58 7.69
CA LEU A 7 45.32 16.91 6.27
C LEU A 7 45.31 18.42 6.09
N LEU A 8 46.33 18.96 5.41
CA LEU A 8 46.45 20.38 5.08
C LEU A 8 45.68 20.74 3.80
N GLU A 9 45.51 19.80 2.88
CA GLU A 9 44.82 19.93 1.61
C GLU A 9 43.92 18.72 1.37
N ILE A 10 42.77 18.93 0.76
CA ILE A 10 41.85 17.87 0.31
C ILE A 10 41.50 18.10 -1.16
N PRO A 11 41.42 17.05 -1.98
CA PRO A 11 40.90 17.19 -3.33
C PRO A 11 39.41 17.58 -3.25
N ALA A 12 39.04 18.67 -3.88
CA ALA A 12 37.65 19.17 -3.94
C ALA A 12 37.24 19.42 -5.38
N ILE A 13 36.06 18.99 -5.75
CA ILE A 13 35.42 19.34 -7.02
C ILE A 13 34.55 20.56 -6.75
N ILE A 14 34.97 21.70 -7.30
CA ILE A 14 34.18 22.95 -7.21
C ILE A 14 33.10 22.86 -8.29
N ARG A 15 31.83 22.93 -7.89
CA ARG A 15 30.68 23.05 -8.78
C ARG A 15 29.99 24.38 -8.49
N ASP A 16 29.74 25.16 -9.52
CA ASP A 16 28.81 26.29 -9.43
C ASP A 16 27.39 25.73 -9.44
N THR A 17 26.82 25.60 -8.27
CA THR A 17 25.47 25.03 -8.09
C THR A 17 24.68 25.99 -7.23
N ASP A 18 23.44 26.29 -7.60
CA ASP A 18 22.54 27.07 -6.77
C ASP A 18 22.27 26.35 -5.44
N ASP A 19 22.04 27.10 -4.37
CA ASP A 19 21.78 26.54 -3.02
C ASP A 19 20.63 25.52 -3.02
N ILE A 20 19.65 25.69 -3.91
CA ILE A 20 18.52 24.76 -4.12
C ILE A 20 19.01 23.42 -4.68
N ASP A 21 19.95 23.44 -5.62
CA ASP A 21 20.52 22.24 -6.21
C ASP A 21 21.45 21.52 -5.24
N LEU A 22 22.18 22.25 -4.38
CA LEU A 22 22.99 21.68 -3.30
C LEU A 22 22.13 20.94 -2.27
N LEU A 23 21.02 21.56 -1.86
CA LEU A 23 20.07 20.92 -0.94
C LEU A 23 19.46 19.66 -1.56
N ARG A 24 19.09 19.74 -2.84
CA ARG A 24 18.57 18.60 -3.60
C ARG A 24 19.59 17.44 -3.66
N ASP A 25 20.84 17.74 -4.00
CA ASP A 25 21.89 16.71 -4.10
C ASP A 25 22.18 16.09 -2.73
N ALA A 26 22.16 16.86 -1.64
CA ALA A 26 22.30 16.36 -0.28
C ALA A 26 21.12 15.45 0.14
N LEU A 27 19.88 15.81 -0.22
CA LEU A 27 18.70 15.00 0.05
C LEU A 27 18.70 13.72 -0.78
N LEU A 28 19.13 13.79 -2.04
CA LEU A 28 19.27 12.61 -2.89
C LEU A 28 20.39 11.69 -2.39
N GLU A 29 21.52 12.23 -1.94
CA GLU A 29 22.60 11.44 -1.32
C GLU A 29 22.08 10.72 -0.07
N ASN A 30 21.33 11.41 0.79
CA ASN A 30 20.75 10.83 1.99
C ASN A 30 19.72 9.73 1.65
N LEU A 31 18.94 9.91 0.58
CA LEU A 31 18.00 8.91 0.06
C LEU A 31 18.72 7.63 -0.44
N HIS A 32 19.92 7.78 -0.99
CA HIS A 32 20.74 6.66 -1.47
C HIS A 32 21.54 5.98 -0.35
N ARG A 33 21.51 6.51 0.88
CA ARG A 33 22.10 5.78 2.03
C ARG A 33 21.32 4.47 2.21
N ALA A 34 22.06 3.37 2.03
CA ALA A 34 21.55 2.01 2.13
C ALA A 34 21.05 1.74 3.55
N ASN A 35 19.80 2.01 3.90
CA ASN A 35 19.10 1.48 5.09
C ASN A 35 17.86 2.29 5.51
N LEU A 36 17.31 3.13 4.63
CA LEU A 36 16.02 3.75 4.92
C LEU A 36 14.92 2.69 4.95
N ASN A 37 14.08 2.72 5.96
CA ASN A 37 12.87 1.92 5.93
C ASN A 37 11.86 2.51 4.92
N ALA A 38 10.88 1.72 4.51
CA ALA A 38 9.93 2.12 3.46
C ALA A 38 9.12 3.38 3.82
N LEU A 39 8.92 3.69 5.10
CA LEU A 39 8.21 4.89 5.56
C LEU A 39 9.13 6.11 5.58
N GLU A 40 10.40 5.94 5.94
CA GLU A 40 11.40 7.01 5.85
C GLU A 40 11.63 7.41 4.40
N GLU A 41 11.69 6.43 3.48
CA GLU A 41 11.74 6.67 2.04
C GLU A 41 10.49 7.44 1.57
N ALA A 42 9.30 7.06 2.04
CA ALA A 42 8.05 7.74 1.72
C ALA A 42 8.03 9.20 2.20
N ALA A 43 8.45 9.44 3.43
CA ALA A 43 8.53 10.78 4.00
C ALA A 43 9.56 11.65 3.27
N ALA A 44 10.71 11.09 2.88
CA ALA A 44 11.71 11.80 2.07
C ALA A 44 11.16 12.18 0.68
N TYR A 45 10.38 11.28 0.04
CA TYR A 45 9.74 11.61 -1.24
C TYR A 45 8.69 12.71 -1.08
N GLU A 46 7.87 12.68 -0.03
CA GLU A 46 6.87 13.73 0.24
C GLU A 46 7.55 15.07 0.46
N GLN A 47 8.63 15.10 1.24
CA GLN A 47 9.42 16.30 1.48
C GLN A 47 10.01 16.87 0.19
N LEU A 48 10.62 16.00 -0.65
CA LEU A 48 11.18 16.42 -1.94
C LEU A 48 10.11 16.99 -2.88
N LEU A 49 8.91 16.41 -2.91
CA LEU A 49 7.81 16.94 -3.73
C LEU A 49 7.35 18.30 -3.24
N ALA A 50 7.30 18.52 -1.90
CA ALA A 50 6.89 19.79 -1.30
C ALA A 50 7.93 20.88 -1.52
N ASP A 51 9.21 20.58 -1.26
CA ASP A 51 10.29 21.56 -1.31
C ASP A 51 10.60 22.03 -2.73
N PHE A 52 10.48 21.13 -3.70
CA PHE A 52 10.82 21.41 -5.11
C PHE A 52 9.60 21.66 -6.01
N GLY A 53 8.38 21.54 -5.50
CA GLY A 53 7.16 21.71 -6.30
C GLY A 53 7.11 20.84 -7.55
N CYS A 54 7.86 19.73 -7.57
CA CYS A 54 7.97 18.84 -8.74
C CYS A 54 6.90 17.75 -8.73
N THR A 55 6.63 17.20 -9.90
CA THR A 55 5.70 16.08 -10.05
C THR A 55 6.33 14.76 -9.61
N GLN A 56 5.50 13.76 -9.27
CA GLN A 56 5.99 12.41 -8.95
C GLN A 56 6.78 11.78 -10.11
N GLU A 57 6.46 12.14 -11.33
CA GLU A 57 7.16 11.67 -12.53
C GLU A 57 8.57 12.27 -12.65
N GLU A 58 8.68 13.57 -12.39
CA GLU A 58 9.98 14.26 -12.37
C GLU A 58 10.86 13.76 -11.23
N LEU A 59 10.28 13.57 -10.03
CA LEU A 59 10.98 12.95 -8.91
C LEU A 59 11.49 11.56 -9.29
N ALA A 60 10.62 10.69 -9.81
CA ALA A 60 10.97 9.33 -10.21
C ALA A 60 12.15 9.30 -11.20
N ARG A 61 12.12 10.17 -12.20
CA ARG A 61 13.21 10.31 -13.18
C ARG A 61 14.53 10.72 -12.51
N ARG A 62 14.49 11.67 -11.58
CA ARG A 62 15.68 12.18 -10.89
C ARG A 62 16.32 11.16 -9.95
N ILE A 63 15.52 10.34 -9.27
CA ILE A 63 16.00 9.32 -8.34
C ILE A 63 16.26 7.95 -8.99
N GLY A 64 16.04 7.83 -10.32
CA GLY A 64 16.24 6.56 -11.03
C GLY A 64 15.23 5.48 -10.67
N ARG A 65 14.01 5.87 -10.26
CA ARG A 65 12.91 4.96 -9.93
C ARG A 65 11.77 5.08 -10.93
N SER A 66 10.89 4.08 -10.99
CA SER A 66 9.68 4.21 -11.78
C SER A 66 8.62 5.04 -11.05
N ARG A 67 7.78 5.78 -11.78
CA ARG A 67 6.64 6.52 -11.21
C ARG A 67 5.73 5.64 -10.34
N PRO A 68 5.35 4.40 -10.74
CA PRO A 68 4.58 3.51 -9.89
C PRO A 68 5.26 3.18 -8.56
N GLN A 69 6.59 3.03 -8.52
CA GLN A 69 7.32 2.81 -7.28
C GLN A 69 7.19 4.02 -6.35
N VAL A 70 7.44 5.24 -6.85
CA VAL A 70 7.29 6.48 -6.06
C VAL A 70 5.86 6.61 -5.53
N THR A 71 4.85 6.42 -6.39
CA THR A 71 3.45 6.48 -5.99
C THR A 71 3.11 5.45 -4.92
N ASN A 72 3.57 4.20 -5.06
CA ASN A 72 3.32 3.14 -4.08
C ASN A 72 4.02 3.40 -2.74
N THR A 73 5.22 3.97 -2.76
CA THR A 73 5.95 4.35 -1.55
C THR A 73 5.21 5.49 -0.83
N LEU A 74 4.82 6.55 -1.52
CA LEU A 74 4.05 7.67 -0.96
C LEU A 74 2.71 7.22 -0.35
N ARG A 75 2.04 6.24 -0.95
CA ARG A 75 0.79 5.70 -0.41
C ARG A 75 0.95 5.09 0.99
N LEU A 76 2.13 4.64 1.38
CA LEU A 76 2.38 4.07 2.71
C LEU A 76 2.12 5.08 3.84
N LEU A 77 2.26 6.39 3.57
CA LEU A 77 1.95 7.45 4.54
C LEU A 77 0.45 7.56 4.86
N ARG A 78 -0.42 6.97 4.03
CA ARG A 78 -1.87 6.93 4.26
C ARG A 78 -2.32 5.82 5.20
N LEU A 79 -1.42 4.95 5.62
CA LEU A 79 -1.73 3.89 6.57
C LEU A 79 -2.03 4.47 7.97
N PRO A 80 -2.88 3.81 8.78
CA PRO A 80 -3.04 4.17 10.17
C PRO A 80 -1.71 4.17 10.93
N ALA A 81 -1.54 5.07 11.89
CA ALA A 81 -0.29 5.23 12.66
C ALA A 81 0.18 3.94 13.35
N THR A 82 -0.76 3.09 13.76
CA THR A 82 -0.51 1.77 14.35
C THR A 82 0.14 0.80 13.36
N VAL A 83 -0.34 0.80 12.10
CA VAL A 83 0.21 -0.01 11.01
C VAL A 83 1.57 0.54 10.58
N GLN A 84 1.69 1.87 10.45
CA GLN A 84 2.96 2.52 10.13
C GLN A 84 4.07 2.13 11.11
N ARG A 85 3.79 2.17 12.43
CA ARG A 85 4.76 1.75 13.46
C ARG A 85 5.24 0.31 13.29
N ARG A 86 4.34 -0.62 12.89
CA ARG A 86 4.70 -2.02 12.63
C ARG A 86 5.57 -2.17 11.37
N VAL A 87 5.31 -1.36 10.35
CA VAL A 87 6.14 -1.31 9.13
C VAL A 87 7.51 -0.71 9.44
N ALA A 88 7.57 0.38 10.20
CA ALA A 88 8.83 1.00 10.63
C ALA A 88 9.70 0.06 11.48
N ALA A 89 9.06 -0.73 12.34
CA ALA A 89 9.72 -1.75 13.16
C ALA A 89 10.13 -3.02 12.38
N GLY A 90 9.82 -3.11 11.07
CA GLY A 90 10.12 -4.28 10.25
C GLY A 90 9.23 -5.50 10.54
N VAL A 91 8.23 -5.38 11.40
CA VAL A 91 7.27 -6.45 11.73
C VAL A 91 6.36 -6.74 10.54
N LEU A 92 6.00 -5.69 9.79
CA LEU A 92 5.27 -5.79 8.53
C LEU A 92 6.16 -5.35 7.38
N SER A 93 6.21 -6.13 6.31
CA SER A 93 6.93 -5.75 5.09
C SER A 93 6.18 -4.66 4.31
N ALA A 94 6.89 -3.94 3.43
CA ALA A 94 6.28 -2.99 2.50
C ALA A 94 5.23 -3.65 1.56
N GLY A 95 5.35 -4.96 1.30
CA GLY A 95 4.36 -5.74 0.58
C GLY A 95 3.05 -5.85 1.34
N HIS A 96 3.10 -6.24 2.62
CA HIS A 96 1.94 -6.28 3.51
C HIS A 96 1.28 -4.91 3.62
N ALA A 97 2.08 -3.85 3.81
CA ALA A 97 1.60 -2.48 3.88
C ALA A 97 0.82 -2.05 2.62
N ARG A 98 1.31 -2.41 1.44
CA ARG A 98 0.60 -2.14 0.17
C ARG A 98 -0.70 -2.91 0.02
N ALA A 99 -0.72 -4.18 0.42
CA ALA A 99 -1.94 -4.98 0.40
C ALA A 99 -3.01 -4.38 1.33
N LEU A 100 -2.63 -3.96 2.54
CA LEU A 100 -3.53 -3.32 3.51
C LEU A 100 -4.18 -2.03 2.97
N LEU A 101 -3.49 -1.26 2.13
CA LEU A 101 -4.03 -0.05 1.48
C LEU A 101 -5.20 -0.31 0.52
N SER A 102 -5.50 -1.56 0.19
CA SER A 102 -6.67 -1.93 -0.60
C SER A 102 -7.96 -1.99 0.22
N LEU A 103 -7.85 -1.99 1.55
CA LEU A 103 -8.99 -1.95 2.45
C LEU A 103 -9.54 -0.53 2.59
N ALA A 104 -10.87 -0.44 2.76
CA ALA A 104 -11.57 0.84 2.76
C ALA A 104 -11.51 1.55 4.12
N SER A 105 -11.36 0.83 5.24
CA SER A 105 -11.39 1.42 6.56
C SER A 105 -10.09 1.23 7.35
N PRO A 106 -9.69 2.24 8.14
CA PRO A 106 -8.53 2.14 9.01
C PRO A 106 -8.62 1.00 10.03
N GLU A 107 -9.83 0.70 10.51
CA GLU A 107 -10.11 -0.36 11.47
C GLU A 107 -9.86 -1.74 10.86
N ALA A 108 -10.29 -1.93 9.60
CA ALA A 108 -10.03 -3.16 8.86
C ALA A 108 -8.53 -3.35 8.57
N MET A 109 -7.83 -2.25 8.26
CA MET A 109 -6.36 -2.27 8.09
C MET A 109 -5.66 -2.72 9.37
N ASP A 110 -6.07 -2.18 10.52
CA ASP A 110 -5.50 -2.53 11.83
C ASP A 110 -5.80 -3.98 12.22
N ALA A 111 -7.05 -4.42 12.06
CA ALA A 111 -7.47 -5.79 12.37
C ALA A 111 -6.70 -6.81 11.52
N LEU A 112 -6.60 -6.58 10.20
CA LEU A 112 -5.85 -7.47 9.32
C LEU A 112 -4.34 -7.40 9.61
N ALA A 113 -3.79 -6.23 9.93
CA ALA A 113 -2.40 -6.08 10.32
C ALA A 113 -2.06 -6.87 11.61
N GLN A 114 -2.96 -6.92 12.58
CA GLN A 114 -2.81 -7.76 13.78
C GLN A 114 -2.81 -9.24 13.42
N ARG A 115 -3.73 -9.65 12.56
CA ARG A 115 -3.86 -11.03 12.10
C ARG A 115 -2.63 -11.48 11.33
N ILE A 116 -2.07 -10.62 10.44
CA ILE A 116 -0.81 -10.91 9.72
C ILE A 116 0.32 -11.24 10.69
N VAL A 117 0.46 -10.46 11.76
CA VAL A 117 1.52 -10.66 12.75
C VAL A 117 1.27 -11.93 13.58
N ALA A 118 0.02 -12.16 14.00
CA ALA A 118 -0.33 -13.29 14.85
C ALA A 118 -0.21 -14.65 14.12
N GLU A 119 -0.60 -14.68 12.84
CA GLU A 119 -0.65 -15.90 12.04
C GLU A 119 0.59 -16.07 11.12
N GLY A 120 1.47 -15.07 11.04
CA GLY A 120 2.64 -15.10 10.16
C GLY A 120 2.28 -15.18 8.68
N LEU A 121 1.20 -14.48 8.25
CA LEU A 121 0.69 -14.57 6.89
C LEU A 121 1.69 -14.01 5.88
N SER A 122 1.77 -14.64 4.72
CA SER A 122 2.54 -14.12 3.58
C SER A 122 1.77 -13.00 2.87
N VAL A 123 2.49 -12.15 2.12
CA VAL A 123 1.87 -11.07 1.32
C VAL A 123 0.81 -11.65 0.38
N ARG A 124 1.09 -12.78 -0.24
CA ARG A 124 0.17 -13.46 -1.17
C ARG A 124 -1.12 -13.93 -0.48
N SER A 125 -0.99 -14.55 0.70
CA SER A 125 -2.14 -14.97 1.51
C SER A 125 -3.00 -13.78 1.93
N VAL A 126 -2.37 -12.64 2.24
CA VAL A 126 -3.08 -11.40 2.59
C VAL A 126 -3.85 -10.84 1.38
N GLU A 127 -3.23 -10.83 0.20
CA GLU A 127 -3.90 -10.40 -1.04
C GLU A 127 -5.12 -11.29 -1.36
N GLU A 128 -4.99 -12.61 -1.19
CA GLU A 128 -6.09 -13.56 -1.36
C GLU A 128 -7.23 -13.32 -0.36
N LEU A 129 -6.91 -13.09 0.92
CA LEU A 129 -7.91 -12.76 1.94
C LEU A 129 -8.68 -11.48 1.61
N ILE A 130 -7.99 -10.47 1.10
CA ILE A 130 -8.61 -9.21 0.68
C ILE A 130 -9.52 -9.42 -0.53
N LEU A 131 -9.08 -10.19 -1.53
CA LEU A 131 -9.88 -10.52 -2.71
C LEU A 131 -11.14 -11.32 -2.37
N LEU A 132 -11.05 -12.27 -1.44
CA LEU A 132 -12.19 -13.06 -0.96
C LEU A 132 -13.14 -12.25 -0.07
N GLY A 133 -12.76 -11.00 0.29
CA GLY A 133 -13.56 -10.12 1.16
C GLY A 133 -13.52 -10.52 2.63
N ASP A 134 -12.60 -11.37 3.03
CA ASP A 134 -12.41 -11.81 4.41
C ASP A 134 -11.55 -10.83 5.22
N GLY A 135 -10.94 -9.86 4.53
CA GLY A 135 -10.17 -8.76 5.14
C GLY A 135 -11.03 -7.65 5.75
N ASP A 136 -12.30 -7.58 5.37
CA ASP A 136 -13.24 -6.58 5.87
C ASP A 136 -14.25 -7.27 6.79
N GLY A 137 -13.95 -7.34 8.09
CA GLY A 137 -14.79 -7.99 9.11
C GLY A 137 -16.28 -7.57 9.09
N ASN A 138 -16.57 -6.46 8.39
CA ASN A 138 -17.92 -5.91 8.23
C ASN A 138 -18.72 -6.60 7.09
N LYS A 139 -18.03 -7.31 6.15
CA LYS A 139 -18.73 -8.04 5.08
C LYS A 139 -19.36 -9.36 5.55
N ARG A 140 -18.80 -9.98 6.60
CA ARG A 140 -19.44 -11.16 7.22
C ARG A 140 -20.76 -10.80 7.88
N GLU A 141 -20.83 -9.67 8.59
CA GLU A 141 -22.09 -9.18 9.16
C GLU A 141 -23.11 -8.75 8.09
N ARG A 142 -22.66 -8.13 6.98
CA ARG A 142 -23.55 -7.78 5.87
C ARG A 142 -24.04 -9.00 5.09
N ARG A 143 -23.21 -10.05 4.90
CA ARG A 143 -23.66 -11.33 4.31
C ARG A 143 -24.56 -12.12 5.25
N ALA A 144 -24.33 -12.05 6.55
CA ALA A 144 -25.23 -12.64 7.54
C ALA A 144 -26.57 -11.87 7.67
N ARG A 145 -26.61 -10.59 7.28
CA ARG A 145 -27.83 -9.75 7.24
C ARG A 145 -28.49 -9.66 5.87
N ALA A 146 -27.84 -10.15 4.80
CA ALA A 146 -28.50 -10.30 3.52
C ALA A 146 -29.60 -11.36 3.70
N PRO A 147 -30.88 -11.06 3.39
CA PRO A 147 -31.92 -12.06 3.47
C PRO A 147 -31.53 -13.22 2.58
N LYS A 148 -31.45 -14.43 3.15
CA LYS A 148 -31.36 -15.65 2.34
C LYS A 148 -32.44 -15.57 1.29
N PRO A 149 -32.15 -15.81 -0.02
CA PRO A 149 -33.20 -15.93 -1.01
C PRO A 149 -34.21 -16.92 -0.42
N ARG A 150 -35.46 -16.47 -0.29
CA ARG A 150 -36.53 -17.30 0.25
C ARG A 150 -36.57 -18.56 -0.59
N ALA A 151 -36.52 -19.72 0.07
CA ALA A 151 -36.63 -21.02 -0.59
C ALA A 151 -37.93 -21.12 -1.43
N ASP A 152 -38.94 -20.32 -1.05
CA ASP A 152 -40.19 -20.16 -1.75
C ASP A 152 -40.07 -19.70 -3.21
N SER A 153 -39.08 -18.85 -3.55
CA SER A 153 -38.90 -18.36 -4.92
C SER A 153 -38.33 -19.40 -5.89
N VAL A 154 -37.63 -20.42 -5.39
CA VAL A 154 -37.11 -21.51 -6.22
C VAL A 154 -38.17 -22.57 -6.45
N ALA A 155 -38.99 -22.86 -5.44
CA ALA A 155 -40.12 -23.73 -5.54
C ALA A 155 -41.16 -23.20 -6.54
N ASP A 156 -41.49 -21.90 -6.43
CA ASP A 156 -42.41 -21.22 -7.36
C ASP A 156 -41.91 -21.24 -8.81
N LEU A 157 -40.57 -21.11 -9.01
CA LEU A 157 -39.97 -21.21 -10.35
C LEU A 157 -40.02 -22.63 -10.92
N ILE A 158 -39.82 -23.64 -10.10
CA ILE A 158 -39.91 -25.03 -10.49
C ILE A 158 -41.35 -25.40 -10.88
N ASP A 159 -42.32 -24.96 -10.09
CA ASP A 159 -43.75 -25.18 -10.37
C ASP A 159 -44.20 -24.50 -11.65
N GLU A 160 -43.73 -23.24 -11.90
CA GLU A 160 -44.02 -22.52 -13.15
C GLU A 160 -43.41 -23.21 -14.37
N VAL A 161 -42.17 -23.71 -14.27
CA VAL A 161 -41.51 -24.46 -15.36
C VAL A 161 -42.20 -25.78 -15.61
N GLN A 162 -42.63 -26.52 -14.57
CA GLN A 162 -43.38 -27.77 -14.72
C GLN A 162 -44.73 -27.53 -15.36
N ARG A 163 -45.45 -26.48 -14.99
CA ARG A 163 -46.73 -26.11 -15.59
C ARG A 163 -46.60 -25.82 -17.10
N ARG A 164 -45.57 -25.02 -17.48
CA ARG A 164 -45.33 -24.71 -18.91
C ARG A 164 -44.90 -25.91 -19.73
N LEU A 165 -44.13 -26.82 -19.14
CA LEU A 165 -43.79 -28.08 -19.81
C LEU A 165 -44.99 -28.99 -20.01
N GLY A 166 -45.94 -29.05 -19.08
CA GLY A 166 -47.18 -29.78 -19.22
C GLY A 166 -48.06 -29.23 -20.36
N GLU A 167 -48.18 -27.90 -20.48
CA GLU A 167 -48.94 -27.24 -21.54
C GLU A 167 -48.37 -27.49 -22.96
N VAL A 168 -47.05 -27.72 -23.07
CA VAL A 168 -46.39 -27.96 -24.37
C VAL A 168 -46.44 -29.43 -24.78
N LEU A 169 -46.59 -30.36 -23.80
CA LEU A 169 -46.64 -31.81 -24.08
C LEU A 169 -48.04 -32.34 -24.32
N ASP A 170 -49.09 -31.60 -23.96
CA ASP A 170 -50.49 -31.96 -24.20
C ASP A 170 -51.06 -31.40 -25.52
N THR A 171 -50.20 -30.88 -26.41
CA THR A 171 -50.53 -30.44 -27.76
C THR A 171 -49.93 -31.35 -28.80
#